data_42333515b84ad944886b24683166ca84
#
_entry.id   42333515b84ad944886b24683166ca84
#
_cell.length_a   1.000
_cell.length_b   1.000
_cell.length_c   1.000
_cell.angle_alpha   90.00
_cell.angle_beta   90.00
_cell.angle_gamma   90.00
#
_symmetry.space_group_name_H-M   'P 1'
#
loop_
_entity.id
_entity.type
_entity.pdbx_description
1 polymer ?
#
loop_
_entity_poly.entity_id
_entity_poly.type
_entity_poly.pdbx_seq_one_letter_code
_entity_poly.pdbx_strand_id
1 'polypeptide(L)'
;MELILPSLYSELEGDALPKIVSEISKTNYLNHIIIGLDKANKSQAQKAWKFFKKIKTPFTILWNDGPKLKKLNDELKKKDLAPNEYGKGRNVWYCLGMCIARDEARSVALHDCDIKTYDRRMLAKLFYPVVNPLFNFEFCKGYYPRVAQNKMGGRVARLLVFPLITALEKTIGKSDYLEFMKSFKYPLAGEFSFRRNVLPELRISSDWGIEVGVLSEMQRNFSPHNICQVDLADSYDHIHQELSIGDETKGLSRLSIDII
;
A
#
# COMPACT_ATOMS: atom_id res chain seq x y z
N MET A 1 -10.49 -12.90 -4.78
CA MET A 1 -9.54 -11.77 -4.69
C MET A 1 -10.00 -10.84 -3.59
N GLU A 2 -9.09 -10.33 -2.78
CA GLU A 2 -9.38 -9.34 -1.73
C GLU A 2 -8.64 -8.03 -2.01
N LEU A 3 -9.27 -6.91 -1.70
CA LEU A 3 -8.68 -5.58 -1.84
C LEU A 3 -8.51 -4.95 -0.47
N ILE A 4 -7.32 -4.44 -0.19
CA ILE A 4 -7.01 -3.64 0.98
C ILE A 4 -7.05 -2.16 0.60
N LEU A 5 -7.77 -1.37 1.38
CA LEU A 5 -7.87 0.08 1.28
C LEU A 5 -7.46 0.70 2.62
N PRO A 6 -6.16 1.04 2.82
CA PRO A 6 -5.75 1.80 3.98
C PRO A 6 -6.24 3.24 3.84
N SER A 7 -7.12 3.68 4.72
CA SER A 7 -7.78 4.98 4.62
C SER A 7 -7.65 5.79 5.90
N LEU A 8 -7.36 7.06 5.74
CA LEU A 8 -7.59 8.07 6.78
C LEU A 8 -9.06 8.51 6.73
N TYR A 9 -9.64 8.87 7.87
CA TYR A 9 -11.00 9.41 7.87
C TYR A 9 -11.14 10.65 6.97
N SER A 10 -10.13 11.52 6.91
CA SER A 10 -10.14 12.72 6.06
C SER A 10 -10.29 12.44 4.57
N GLU A 11 -9.92 11.24 4.11
CA GLU A 11 -10.07 10.86 2.69
C GLU A 11 -11.54 10.65 2.28
N LEU A 12 -12.40 10.33 3.26
CA LEU A 12 -13.85 10.25 3.00
C LEU A 12 -14.47 11.61 2.69
N GLU A 13 -13.82 12.70 3.11
CA GLU A 13 -14.25 14.08 2.88
C GLU A 13 -13.67 14.67 1.59
N GLY A 14 -12.74 13.94 0.94
CA GLY A 14 -12.13 14.31 -0.32
C GLY A 14 -12.86 13.74 -1.55
N ASP A 15 -12.38 14.11 -2.75
CA ASP A 15 -12.99 13.71 -4.02
C ASP A 15 -12.49 12.35 -4.52
N ALA A 16 -11.32 11.90 -4.10
CA ALA A 16 -10.67 10.70 -4.61
C ALA A 16 -11.39 9.42 -4.16
N LEU A 17 -11.59 9.23 -2.85
CA LEU A 17 -12.17 8.01 -2.30
C LEU A 17 -13.61 7.73 -2.78
N PRO A 18 -14.53 8.71 -2.92
CA PRO A 18 -15.82 8.48 -3.54
C PRO A 18 -15.74 7.95 -4.97
N LYS A 19 -14.80 8.45 -5.77
CA LYS A 19 -14.54 7.97 -7.13
C LYS A 19 -13.99 6.54 -7.11
N ILE A 20 -13.02 6.24 -6.25
CA ILE A 20 -12.46 4.90 -6.06
C ILE A 20 -13.56 3.91 -5.72
N VAL A 21 -14.41 4.21 -4.74
CA VAL A 21 -15.55 3.38 -4.33
C VAL A 21 -16.52 3.15 -5.49
N SER A 22 -16.82 4.19 -6.28
CA SER A 22 -17.67 4.08 -7.47
C SER A 22 -17.08 3.14 -8.51
N GLU A 23 -15.79 3.21 -8.78
CA GLU A 23 -15.11 2.36 -9.75
C GLU A 23 -15.00 0.90 -9.26
N ILE A 24 -14.66 0.69 -8.00
CA ILE A 24 -14.58 -0.65 -7.39
C ILE A 24 -15.95 -1.33 -7.39
N SER A 25 -17.03 -0.58 -7.15
CA SER A 25 -18.40 -1.13 -7.16
C SER A 25 -18.86 -1.68 -8.52
N LYS A 26 -18.13 -1.37 -9.59
CA LYS A 26 -18.37 -1.91 -10.94
C LYS A 26 -17.59 -3.20 -11.22
N THR A 27 -16.75 -3.65 -10.29
CA THR A 27 -16.00 -4.91 -10.42
C THR A 27 -16.83 -6.10 -9.94
N ASN A 28 -16.62 -7.26 -10.55
CA ASN A 28 -17.33 -8.50 -10.20
C ASN A 28 -16.41 -9.64 -9.77
N TYR A 29 -15.10 -9.39 -9.65
CA TYR A 29 -14.08 -10.38 -9.31
C TYR A 29 -13.58 -10.26 -7.86
N LEU A 30 -13.99 -9.23 -7.14
CA LEU A 30 -13.66 -9.07 -5.73
C LEU A 30 -14.61 -9.88 -4.86
N ASN A 31 -14.04 -10.70 -3.97
CA ASN A 31 -14.78 -11.44 -2.95
C ASN A 31 -14.99 -10.61 -1.68
N HIS A 32 -14.01 -9.78 -1.33
CA HIS A 32 -14.06 -8.97 -0.13
C HIS A 32 -13.19 -7.72 -0.24
N ILE A 33 -13.53 -6.69 0.53
CA ILE A 33 -12.75 -5.46 0.66
C ILE A 33 -12.45 -5.24 2.14
N ILE A 34 -11.19 -5.05 2.49
CA ILE A 34 -10.75 -4.73 3.85
C ILE A 34 -10.33 -3.27 3.88
N ILE A 35 -11.04 -2.49 4.67
CA ILE A 35 -10.80 -1.06 4.84
C ILE A 35 -10.14 -0.86 6.20
N GLY A 36 -8.89 -0.45 6.20
CA GLY A 36 -8.20 -0.03 7.42
C GLY A 36 -8.48 1.45 7.69
N LEU A 37 -9.26 1.76 8.71
CA LEU A 37 -9.66 3.13 9.02
C LEU A 37 -8.82 3.70 10.17
N ASP A 38 -8.01 4.70 9.84
CA ASP A 38 -7.17 5.44 10.79
C ASP A 38 -7.69 6.86 11.05
N LYS A 39 -7.27 7.43 12.17
CA LYS A 39 -7.57 8.80 12.62
C LYS A 39 -9.06 9.09 12.64
N ALA A 40 -9.85 8.17 13.18
CA ALA A 40 -11.29 8.28 13.27
C ALA A 40 -11.79 8.13 14.72
N ASN A 41 -12.61 9.07 15.17
CA ASN A 41 -13.37 8.90 16.39
C ASN A 41 -14.63 8.02 16.16
N LYS A 42 -15.39 7.71 17.21
CA LYS A 42 -16.57 6.83 17.14
C LYS A 42 -17.63 7.32 16.13
N SER A 43 -17.93 8.61 16.13
CA SER A 43 -18.90 9.19 15.20
C SER A 43 -18.41 9.10 13.75
N GLN A 44 -17.12 9.37 13.54
CA GLN A 44 -16.47 9.28 12.24
C GLN A 44 -16.44 7.83 11.72
N ALA A 45 -16.14 6.85 12.57
CA ALA A 45 -16.20 5.44 12.20
C ALA A 45 -17.63 5.01 11.78
N GLN A 46 -18.67 5.53 12.43
CA GLN A 46 -20.04 5.29 12.02
C GLN A 46 -20.38 5.93 10.66
N LYS A 47 -19.86 7.14 10.39
CA LYS A 47 -20.00 7.79 9.08
C LYS A 47 -19.27 7.00 8.00
N ALA A 48 -18.06 6.53 8.27
CA ALA A 48 -17.29 5.68 7.36
C ALA A 48 -18.07 4.40 7.01
N TRP A 49 -18.67 3.74 8.00
CA TRP A 49 -19.49 2.55 7.75
C TRP A 49 -20.67 2.85 6.81
N LYS A 50 -21.38 3.96 7.03
CA LYS A 50 -22.48 4.39 6.14
C LYS A 50 -22.00 4.71 4.73
N PHE A 51 -20.80 5.31 4.60
CA PHE A 51 -20.19 5.64 3.33
C PHE A 51 -19.87 4.37 2.52
N PHE A 52 -19.17 3.40 3.13
CA PHE A 52 -18.75 2.17 2.45
C PHE A 52 -19.93 1.18 2.22
N LYS A 53 -21.05 1.30 2.94
CA LYS A 53 -22.25 0.48 2.70
C LYS A 53 -22.78 0.59 1.26
N LYS A 54 -22.38 1.58 0.49
CA LYS A 54 -22.72 1.74 -0.93
C LYS A 54 -22.02 0.69 -1.82
N ILE A 55 -20.95 0.07 -1.35
CA ILE A 55 -20.24 -0.99 -2.05
C ILE A 55 -21.08 -2.26 -1.99
N LYS A 56 -21.29 -2.93 -3.15
CA LYS A 56 -22.03 -4.20 -3.24
C LYS A 56 -21.20 -5.40 -2.77
N THR A 57 -19.89 -5.35 -2.99
CA THR A 57 -18.96 -6.38 -2.52
C THR A 57 -18.94 -6.40 -0.98
N PRO A 58 -18.95 -7.57 -0.34
CA PRO A 58 -18.76 -7.69 1.10
C PRO A 58 -17.51 -6.94 1.56
N PHE A 59 -17.58 -6.26 2.70
CA PHE A 59 -16.45 -5.52 3.23
C PHE A 59 -16.34 -5.60 4.75
N THR A 60 -15.14 -5.37 5.26
CA THR A 60 -14.84 -5.23 6.68
C THR A 60 -14.13 -3.90 6.90
N ILE A 61 -14.54 -3.14 7.92
CA ILE A 61 -13.80 -1.98 8.39
C ILE A 61 -13.03 -2.35 9.65
N LEU A 62 -11.71 -2.24 9.57
CA LEU A 62 -10.81 -2.30 10.72
C LEU A 62 -10.63 -0.87 11.23
N TRP A 63 -11.36 -0.52 12.27
CA TRP A 63 -11.22 0.78 12.90
C TRP A 63 -10.05 0.75 13.88
N ASN A 64 -8.89 1.25 13.46
CA ASN A 64 -7.63 1.15 14.20
C ASN A 64 -7.64 1.89 15.54
N ASP A 65 -8.42 2.99 15.64
CA ASP A 65 -8.61 3.73 16.89
C ASP A 65 -9.75 3.16 17.76
N GLY A 66 -10.40 2.11 17.29
CA GLY A 66 -11.55 1.49 17.95
C GLY A 66 -11.18 0.58 19.10
N PRO A 67 -12.13 0.34 20.02
CA PRO A 67 -11.84 -0.40 21.26
C PRO A 67 -11.40 -1.85 21.02
N LYS A 68 -11.91 -2.51 19.99
CA LYS A 68 -11.55 -3.90 19.67
C LYS A 68 -10.11 -4.02 19.22
N LEU A 69 -9.69 -3.14 18.29
CA LEU A 69 -8.33 -3.18 17.75
C LEU A 69 -7.31 -2.65 18.76
N LYS A 70 -7.70 -1.66 19.61
CA LYS A 70 -6.86 -1.24 20.74
C LYS A 70 -6.60 -2.38 21.71
N LYS A 71 -7.66 -3.13 22.09
CA LYS A 71 -7.50 -4.30 22.96
C LYS A 71 -6.56 -5.34 22.36
N LEU A 72 -6.71 -5.67 21.08
CA LEU A 72 -5.81 -6.59 20.37
C LEU A 72 -4.36 -6.06 20.38
N ASN A 73 -4.18 -4.77 20.08
CA ASN A 73 -2.85 -4.15 20.10
C ASN A 73 -2.20 -4.21 21.50
N ASP A 74 -2.98 -4.04 22.58
CA ASP A 74 -2.48 -4.15 23.94
C ASP A 74 -2.10 -5.58 24.31
N GLU A 75 -2.82 -6.57 23.80
CA GLU A 75 -2.47 -7.99 23.95
C GLU A 75 -1.18 -8.34 23.18
N LEU A 76 -1.02 -7.80 21.96
CA LEU A 76 0.20 -7.96 21.17
C LEU A 76 1.41 -7.27 21.81
N LYS A 77 1.22 -6.08 22.39
CA LYS A 77 2.29 -5.37 23.13
C LYS A 77 2.84 -6.19 24.30
N LYS A 78 2.00 -6.91 25.02
CA LYS A 78 2.44 -7.78 26.13
C LYS A 78 3.35 -8.92 25.65
N LYS A 79 3.37 -9.20 24.35
CA LYS A 79 4.15 -10.27 23.73
C LYS A 79 5.26 -9.72 22.82
N ASP A 80 5.51 -8.42 22.84
CA ASP A 80 6.44 -7.71 21.93
C ASP A 80 6.17 -7.95 20.44
N LEU A 81 4.89 -8.14 20.07
CA LEU A 81 4.45 -8.41 18.70
C LEU A 81 3.64 -7.25 18.08
N ALA A 82 3.37 -6.21 18.85
CA ALA A 82 2.60 -5.07 18.33
C ALA A 82 3.44 -4.22 17.37
N PRO A 83 2.85 -3.70 16.27
CA PRO A 83 3.52 -2.68 15.47
C PRO A 83 3.76 -1.43 16.34
N ASN A 84 5.02 -0.95 16.34
CA ASN A 84 5.46 0.07 17.29
C ASN A 84 5.03 1.48 16.90
N GLU A 85 4.83 1.77 15.62
CA GLU A 85 4.54 3.11 15.13
C GLU A 85 3.13 3.27 14.58
N TYR A 86 2.64 4.51 14.62
CA TYR A 86 1.38 4.89 14.00
C TYR A 86 1.63 5.37 12.56
N GLY A 87 1.12 4.65 11.57
CA GLY A 87 1.32 5.00 10.18
C GLY A 87 0.61 4.05 9.22
N LYS A 88 0.83 4.25 7.93
CA LYS A 88 0.28 3.42 6.85
C LYS A 88 0.68 1.95 7.03
N GLY A 89 1.94 1.69 7.39
CA GLY A 89 2.44 0.33 7.60
C GLY A 89 1.64 -0.41 8.67
N ARG A 90 1.39 0.20 9.84
CA ARG A 90 0.56 -0.40 10.89
C ARG A 90 -0.86 -0.69 10.42
N ASN A 91 -1.47 0.22 9.69
CA ASN A 91 -2.81 0.03 9.12
C ASN A 91 -2.84 -1.18 8.20
N VAL A 92 -1.89 -1.24 7.26
CA VAL A 92 -1.76 -2.36 6.31
C VAL A 92 -1.46 -3.67 7.02
N TRP A 93 -0.62 -3.65 8.08
CA TRP A 93 -0.30 -4.83 8.88
C TRP A 93 -1.56 -5.49 9.47
N TYR A 94 -2.47 -4.69 10.07
CA TYR A 94 -3.74 -5.21 10.57
C TYR A 94 -4.65 -5.72 9.44
N CYS A 95 -4.66 -5.05 8.30
CA CYS A 95 -5.44 -5.49 7.14
C CYS A 95 -4.94 -6.83 6.59
N LEU A 96 -3.63 -7.01 6.49
CA LEU A 96 -3.03 -8.29 6.07
C LEU A 96 -3.30 -9.40 7.08
N GLY A 97 -3.21 -9.10 8.37
CA GLY A 97 -3.63 -10.03 9.43
C GLY A 97 -5.08 -10.49 9.30
N MET A 98 -5.99 -9.58 8.90
CA MET A 98 -7.38 -9.93 8.61
C MET A 98 -7.50 -10.81 7.36
N CYS A 99 -6.75 -10.53 6.28
CA CYS A 99 -6.70 -11.41 5.09
C CYS A 99 -6.26 -12.82 5.46
N ILE A 100 -5.23 -12.95 6.30
CA ILE A 100 -4.74 -14.26 6.78
C ILE A 100 -5.82 -14.97 7.60
N ALA A 101 -6.45 -14.26 8.54
CA ALA A 101 -7.47 -14.83 9.43
C ALA A 101 -8.74 -15.26 8.68
N ARG A 102 -9.10 -14.59 7.59
CA ARG A 102 -10.25 -14.95 6.75
C ARG A 102 -10.00 -16.20 5.90
N ASP A 103 -8.78 -16.40 5.46
CA ASP A 103 -8.35 -17.56 4.65
C ASP A 103 -9.17 -17.83 3.36
N GLU A 104 -9.78 -16.80 2.79
CA GLU A 104 -10.71 -16.95 1.66
C GLU A 104 -10.13 -16.46 0.33
N ALA A 105 -9.10 -15.61 0.37
CA ALA A 105 -8.52 -15.02 -0.83
C ALA A 105 -7.43 -15.90 -1.46
N ARG A 106 -7.40 -15.97 -2.78
CA ARG A 106 -6.25 -16.51 -3.54
C ARG A 106 -5.17 -15.46 -3.77
N SER A 107 -5.56 -14.21 -3.80
CA SER A 107 -4.68 -13.06 -4.02
C SER A 107 -5.24 -11.82 -3.33
N VAL A 108 -4.34 -10.95 -2.92
CA VAL A 108 -4.64 -9.69 -2.23
C VAL A 108 -3.97 -8.56 -2.99
N ALA A 109 -4.67 -7.44 -3.15
CA ALA A 109 -4.10 -6.21 -3.68
C ALA A 109 -4.28 -5.07 -2.67
N LEU A 110 -3.37 -4.11 -2.73
CA LEU A 110 -3.42 -2.86 -1.98
C LEU A 110 -3.47 -1.68 -2.95
N HIS A 111 -4.36 -0.74 -2.69
CA HIS A 111 -4.45 0.54 -3.35
C HIS A 111 -4.53 1.68 -2.34
N ASP A 112 -3.90 2.79 -2.64
CA ASP A 112 -4.08 4.02 -1.85
C ASP A 112 -5.46 4.63 -2.08
N CYS A 113 -5.97 5.34 -1.08
CA CYS A 113 -7.32 5.91 -1.07
C CYS A 113 -7.38 7.36 -1.58
N ASP A 114 -6.26 7.93 -1.98
CA ASP A 114 -6.12 9.34 -2.40
C ASP A 114 -5.90 9.53 -3.92
N ILE A 115 -6.04 8.46 -4.72
CA ILE A 115 -5.81 8.47 -6.17
C ILE A 115 -6.96 9.18 -6.90
N LYS A 116 -6.73 10.40 -7.35
CA LYS A 116 -7.73 11.21 -8.06
C LYS A 116 -8.05 10.71 -9.47
N THR A 117 -7.07 10.11 -10.13
CA THR A 117 -7.19 9.56 -11.49
C THR A 117 -7.61 8.09 -11.51
N TYR A 118 -8.10 7.55 -10.39
CA TYR A 118 -8.45 6.13 -10.26
C TYR A 118 -9.41 5.65 -11.34
N ASP A 119 -9.08 4.48 -11.90
CA ASP A 119 -9.92 3.71 -12.82
C ASP A 119 -9.83 2.22 -12.42
N ARG A 120 -10.94 1.50 -12.45
CA ARG A 120 -11.00 0.07 -12.07
C ARG A 120 -10.05 -0.83 -12.87
N ARG A 121 -9.61 -0.39 -14.07
CA ARG A 121 -8.62 -1.12 -14.87
C ARG A 121 -7.26 -1.19 -14.17
N MET A 122 -6.92 -0.21 -13.34
CA MET A 122 -5.70 -0.25 -12.51
C MET A 122 -5.70 -1.48 -11.62
N LEU A 123 -6.83 -1.76 -10.95
CA LEU A 123 -6.98 -2.94 -10.10
C LEU A 123 -6.93 -4.25 -10.90
N ALA A 124 -7.59 -4.30 -12.06
CA ALA A 124 -7.56 -5.47 -12.95
C ALA A 124 -6.13 -5.77 -13.45
N LYS A 125 -5.39 -4.73 -13.87
CA LYS A 125 -3.99 -4.86 -14.28
C LYS A 125 -3.11 -5.39 -13.16
N LEU A 126 -3.35 -4.92 -11.93
CA LEU A 126 -2.57 -5.32 -10.76
C LEU A 126 -2.82 -6.77 -10.36
N PHE A 127 -4.06 -7.24 -10.40
CA PHE A 127 -4.40 -8.63 -10.09
C PHE A 127 -3.99 -9.61 -11.18
N TYR A 128 -4.10 -9.23 -12.45
CA TYR A 128 -3.95 -10.15 -13.57
C TYR A 128 -2.68 -11.01 -13.53
N PRO A 129 -1.48 -10.46 -13.26
CA PRO A 129 -0.25 -11.26 -13.23
C PRO A 129 -0.24 -12.32 -12.13
N VAL A 130 -0.79 -12.02 -10.96
CA VAL A 130 -0.75 -12.93 -9.79
C VAL A 130 -1.90 -13.95 -9.77
N VAL A 131 -2.97 -13.73 -10.55
CA VAL A 131 -4.11 -14.67 -10.59
C VAL A 131 -4.14 -15.53 -11.84
N ASN A 132 -3.46 -15.14 -12.90
CA ASN A 132 -3.41 -15.90 -14.14
C ASN A 132 -2.62 -17.20 -13.93
N PRO A 133 -3.23 -18.37 -14.14
CA PRO A 133 -2.56 -19.66 -13.90
C PRO A 133 -1.40 -19.94 -14.85
N LEU A 134 -1.32 -19.23 -15.97
CA LEU A 134 -0.21 -19.36 -16.93
C LEU A 134 1.06 -18.60 -16.49
N PHE A 135 0.93 -17.71 -15.49
CA PHE A 135 2.06 -16.94 -14.94
C PHE A 135 2.45 -17.46 -13.57
N ASN A 136 3.76 -17.45 -13.31
CA ASN A 136 4.29 -17.87 -12.02
C ASN A 136 4.71 -16.67 -11.16
N PHE A 137 3.93 -15.57 -11.21
CA PHE A 137 4.22 -14.41 -10.38
C PHE A 137 3.57 -14.53 -9.01
N GLU A 138 4.37 -14.33 -7.97
CA GLU A 138 3.94 -14.27 -6.58
C GLU A 138 3.60 -12.83 -6.16
N PHE A 139 4.25 -11.84 -6.80
CA PHE A 139 4.11 -10.43 -6.50
C PHE A 139 4.08 -9.60 -7.78
N CYS A 140 3.21 -8.59 -7.78
CA CYS A 140 3.13 -7.59 -8.85
C CYS A 140 3.14 -6.19 -8.26
N LYS A 141 4.10 -5.37 -8.68
CA LYS A 141 4.24 -3.95 -8.31
C LYS A 141 3.64 -3.07 -9.38
N GLY A 142 2.75 -2.18 -8.99
CA GLY A 142 2.27 -1.12 -9.87
C GLY A 142 3.34 -0.05 -10.11
N TYR A 143 3.34 0.54 -11.29
CA TYR A 143 4.06 1.79 -11.56
C TYR A 143 3.23 2.68 -12.48
N TYR A 144 3.56 3.95 -12.50
CA TYR A 144 2.88 4.97 -13.29
C TYR A 144 3.75 6.22 -13.40
N PRO A 145 3.59 7.02 -14.48
CA PRO A 145 4.25 8.31 -14.56
C PRO A 145 3.62 9.27 -13.55
N ARG A 146 4.45 9.86 -12.70
CA ARG A 146 4.04 10.88 -11.72
C ARG A 146 3.95 12.24 -12.39
N VAL A 147 3.16 12.32 -13.45
CA VAL A 147 2.92 13.56 -14.20
C VAL A 147 1.44 13.91 -14.12
N ALA A 148 1.14 15.07 -13.57
CA ALA A 148 -0.19 15.64 -13.50
C ALA A 148 -0.12 17.16 -13.58
N GLN A 149 -1.09 17.80 -14.24
CA GLN A 149 -1.18 19.26 -14.33
C GLN A 149 0.14 19.93 -14.81
N ASN A 150 0.82 19.36 -15.79
CA ASN A 150 2.13 19.77 -16.31
C ASN A 150 3.25 19.84 -15.26
N LYS A 151 3.11 19.11 -14.16
CA LYS A 151 4.13 19.00 -13.10
C LYS A 151 4.63 17.57 -12.96
N MET A 152 5.94 17.42 -12.79
CA MET A 152 6.57 16.13 -12.52
C MET A 152 6.63 15.88 -11.01
N GLY A 153 5.86 14.90 -10.55
CA GLY A 153 5.85 14.41 -9.17
C GLY A 153 6.93 13.36 -8.88
N GLY A 154 6.77 12.60 -7.80
CA GLY A 154 7.69 11.54 -7.40
C GLY A 154 9.04 12.04 -6.93
N ARG A 155 9.07 13.19 -6.22
CA ARG A 155 10.30 13.85 -5.76
C ARG A 155 11.19 12.93 -4.93
N VAL A 156 10.62 12.19 -3.97
CA VAL A 156 11.39 11.30 -3.09
C VAL A 156 12.07 10.19 -3.90
N ALA A 157 11.36 9.53 -4.80
CA ALA A 157 11.97 8.50 -5.65
C ALA A 157 13.10 9.08 -6.52
N ARG A 158 12.84 10.20 -7.21
CA ARG A 158 13.81 10.80 -8.17
C ARG A 158 15.01 11.49 -7.52
N LEU A 159 14.76 12.19 -6.41
CA LEU A 159 15.77 13.07 -5.81
C LEU A 159 16.48 12.44 -4.60
N LEU A 160 15.93 11.36 -4.04
CA LEU A 160 16.52 10.65 -2.92
C LEU A 160 16.79 9.19 -3.25
N VAL A 161 15.77 8.36 -3.51
CA VAL A 161 15.92 6.90 -3.57
C VAL A 161 16.88 6.46 -4.69
N PHE A 162 16.66 6.90 -5.94
CA PHE A 162 17.56 6.52 -7.05
C PHE A 162 18.98 7.09 -6.92
N PRO A 163 19.18 8.38 -6.54
CA PRO A 163 20.51 8.89 -6.25
C PRO A 163 21.19 8.16 -5.09
N LEU A 164 20.47 7.81 -4.02
CA LEU A 164 21.00 7.08 -2.87
C LEU A 164 21.48 5.68 -3.29
N ILE A 165 20.67 4.90 -4.01
CA ILE A 165 21.05 3.59 -4.53
C ILE A 165 22.32 3.72 -5.38
N THR A 166 22.38 4.73 -6.25
CA THR A 166 23.56 4.98 -7.10
C THR A 166 24.80 5.35 -6.29
N ALA A 167 24.66 6.13 -5.22
CA ALA A 167 25.75 6.48 -4.33
C ALA A 167 26.25 5.26 -3.55
N LEU A 168 25.33 4.44 -3.04
CA LEU A 168 25.67 3.18 -2.35
C LEU A 168 26.43 2.22 -3.29
N GLU A 169 25.97 2.02 -4.51
CA GLU A 169 26.70 1.20 -5.50
C GLU A 169 28.14 1.68 -5.74
N LYS A 170 28.37 3.00 -5.74
CA LYS A 170 29.71 3.57 -5.90
C LYS A 170 30.58 3.42 -4.66
N THR A 171 29.98 3.40 -3.46
CA THR A 171 30.71 3.41 -2.19
C THR A 171 31.01 2.02 -1.67
N ILE A 172 30.03 1.11 -1.73
CA ILE A 172 30.13 -0.25 -1.17
C ILE A 172 30.17 -1.33 -2.25
N GLY A 173 30.09 -0.94 -3.52
CA GLY A 173 30.01 -1.86 -4.65
C GLY A 173 28.59 -2.29 -4.98
N LYS A 174 28.46 -3.01 -6.10
CA LYS A 174 27.19 -3.60 -6.54
C LYS A 174 26.77 -4.74 -5.60
N SER A 175 25.48 -4.85 -5.36
CA SER A 175 24.86 -5.98 -4.67
C SER A 175 23.55 -6.34 -5.34
N ASP A 176 23.13 -7.60 -5.22
CA ASP A 176 21.87 -8.10 -5.77
C ASP A 176 20.65 -7.28 -5.25
N TYR A 177 20.74 -6.83 -4.00
CA TYR A 177 19.70 -5.98 -3.41
C TYR A 177 19.60 -4.61 -4.07
N LEU A 178 20.73 -3.92 -4.28
CA LEU A 178 20.73 -2.60 -4.92
C LEU A 178 20.31 -2.70 -6.39
N GLU A 179 20.76 -3.73 -7.11
CA GLU A 179 20.32 -3.99 -8.49
C GLU A 179 18.80 -4.28 -8.54
N PHE A 180 18.30 -5.10 -7.62
CA PHE A 180 16.87 -5.39 -7.49
C PHE A 180 16.05 -4.10 -7.24
N MET A 181 16.42 -3.30 -6.26
CA MET A 181 15.72 -2.04 -5.95
C MET A 181 15.73 -1.06 -7.12
N LYS A 182 16.84 -0.98 -7.85
CA LYS A 182 17.01 -0.12 -9.03
C LYS A 182 16.21 -0.59 -10.24
N SER A 183 15.84 -1.86 -10.31
CA SER A 183 15.05 -2.42 -11.41
C SER A 183 13.61 -1.93 -11.42
N PHE A 184 13.10 -1.40 -10.30
CA PHE A 184 11.73 -0.91 -10.21
C PHE A 184 11.59 0.48 -10.81
N LYS A 185 10.63 0.65 -11.74
CA LYS A 185 10.34 1.94 -12.38
C LYS A 185 9.82 2.97 -11.37
N TYR A 186 9.04 2.52 -10.37
CA TYR A 186 8.58 3.37 -9.28
C TYR A 186 8.52 2.55 -7.96
N PRO A 187 9.62 2.42 -7.22
CA PRO A 187 9.69 1.58 -6.01
C PRO A 187 8.72 2.03 -4.90
N LEU A 188 8.40 3.32 -4.84
CA LEU A 188 7.52 3.92 -3.83
C LEU A 188 6.02 3.93 -4.24
N ALA A 189 5.60 3.16 -5.26
CA ALA A 189 4.18 3.01 -5.54
C ALA A 189 3.48 2.30 -4.39
N GLY A 190 2.35 2.82 -3.92
CA GLY A 190 1.54 2.18 -2.88
C GLY A 190 0.69 1.02 -3.41
N GLU A 191 0.67 0.82 -4.72
CA GLU A 191 -0.15 -0.18 -5.39
C GLU A 191 0.67 -1.44 -5.69
N PHE A 192 0.25 -2.55 -5.10
CA PHE A 192 0.84 -3.86 -5.34
C PHE A 192 -0.16 -4.98 -5.05
N SER A 193 0.14 -6.16 -5.57
CA SER A 193 -0.63 -7.37 -5.30
C SER A 193 0.27 -8.57 -5.08
N PHE A 194 -0.22 -9.55 -4.33
CA PHE A 194 0.47 -10.82 -4.13
C PHE A 194 -0.49 -12.00 -4.11
N ARG A 195 0.05 -13.17 -4.37
CA ARG A 195 -0.62 -14.42 -4.02
C ARG A 195 -0.70 -14.56 -2.50
N ARG A 196 -1.73 -15.26 -2.05
CA ARG A 196 -1.98 -15.42 -0.63
C ARG A 196 -0.84 -16.10 0.16
N ASN A 197 -0.19 -17.07 -0.43
CA ASN A 197 0.95 -17.76 0.18
C ASN A 197 2.11 -16.83 0.57
N VAL A 198 2.20 -15.66 -0.04
CA VAL A 198 3.19 -14.63 0.31
C VAL A 198 2.92 -13.97 1.66
N LEU A 199 1.65 -13.86 2.07
CA LEU A 199 1.26 -13.06 3.25
C LEU A 199 1.91 -13.50 4.57
N PRO A 200 2.01 -14.81 4.90
CA PRO A 200 2.64 -15.25 6.14
C PRO A 200 4.13 -14.97 6.22
N GLU A 201 4.79 -14.80 5.07
CA GLU A 201 6.23 -14.57 4.97
C GLU A 201 6.61 -13.09 5.05
N LEU A 202 5.62 -12.18 4.98
CA LEU A 202 5.87 -10.75 4.95
C LEU A 202 6.17 -10.18 6.33
N ARG A 203 7.32 -9.56 6.47
CA ARG A 203 7.65 -8.65 7.57
C ARG A 203 7.54 -7.23 7.05
N ILE A 204 6.50 -6.53 7.45
CA ILE A 204 6.27 -5.15 7.01
C ILE A 204 6.64 -4.15 8.07
N SER A 205 7.25 -3.06 7.63
CA SER A 205 7.48 -1.88 8.45
C SER A 205 6.15 -1.28 8.92
N SER A 206 6.09 -0.83 10.16
CA SER A 206 4.90 -0.18 10.72
C SER A 206 4.79 1.31 10.36
N ASP A 207 5.82 1.88 9.75
CA ASP A 207 5.97 3.28 9.37
C ASP A 207 5.69 3.55 7.88
N TRP A 208 6.25 4.63 7.34
CA TRP A 208 6.15 5.01 5.93
C TRP A 208 7.13 4.27 5.00
N GLY A 209 8.03 3.46 5.54
CA GLY A 209 8.95 2.60 4.77
C GLY A 209 8.31 1.33 4.20
N ILE A 210 6.99 1.19 4.31
CA ILE A 210 6.27 -0.05 3.92
C ILE A 210 6.55 -0.48 2.48
N GLU A 211 6.60 0.44 1.52
CA GLU A 211 6.82 0.12 0.11
C GLU A 211 8.20 -0.47 -0.13
N VAL A 212 9.23 0.10 0.48
CA VAL A 212 10.62 -0.40 0.42
C VAL A 212 10.74 -1.70 1.20
N GLY A 213 10.14 -1.76 2.39
CA GLY A 213 10.11 -2.97 3.23
C GLY A 213 9.51 -4.17 2.50
N VAL A 214 8.35 -3.99 1.84
CA VAL A 214 7.74 -5.05 1.02
C VAL A 214 8.67 -5.51 -0.10
N LEU A 215 9.33 -4.60 -0.82
CA LEU A 215 10.27 -4.97 -1.86
C LEU A 215 11.48 -5.73 -1.30
N SER A 216 11.98 -5.34 -0.12
CA SER A 216 13.06 -6.06 0.57
C SER A 216 12.65 -7.50 0.93
N GLU A 217 11.41 -7.69 1.42
CA GLU A 217 10.88 -9.03 1.69
C GLU A 217 10.73 -9.86 0.41
N MET A 218 10.30 -9.23 -0.68
CA MET A 218 10.20 -9.92 -1.98
C MET A 218 11.58 -10.38 -2.46
N GLN A 219 12.59 -9.53 -2.37
CA GLN A 219 13.97 -9.88 -2.76
C GLN A 219 14.54 -11.01 -1.89
N ARG A 220 14.25 -10.99 -0.60
CA ARG A 220 14.76 -11.98 0.34
C ARG A 220 14.13 -13.37 0.20
N ASN A 221 12.83 -13.43 -0.07
CA ASN A 221 12.04 -14.65 0.04
C ASN A 221 11.68 -15.28 -1.31
N PHE A 222 11.77 -14.52 -2.41
CA PHE A 222 11.31 -14.97 -3.73
C PHE A 222 12.34 -14.72 -4.83
N SER A 223 12.31 -15.60 -5.83
CA SER A 223 13.11 -15.39 -7.04
C SER A 223 12.64 -14.14 -7.80
N PRO A 224 13.56 -13.34 -8.38
CA PRO A 224 13.18 -12.24 -9.27
C PRO A 224 12.24 -12.65 -10.40
N HIS A 225 12.29 -13.90 -10.86
CA HIS A 225 11.38 -14.45 -11.89
C HIS A 225 9.92 -14.57 -11.41
N ASN A 226 9.68 -14.54 -10.10
CA ASN A 226 8.34 -14.57 -9.51
C ASN A 226 7.77 -13.17 -9.21
N ILE A 227 8.49 -12.13 -9.64
CA ILE A 227 8.16 -10.73 -9.37
C ILE A 227 7.99 -9.99 -10.69
N CYS A 228 6.91 -9.23 -10.82
CA CYS A 228 6.69 -8.41 -12.00
C CYS A 228 6.28 -6.98 -11.65
N GLN A 229 6.29 -6.14 -12.68
CA GLN A 229 5.80 -4.76 -12.61
C GLN A 229 4.76 -4.54 -13.69
N VAL A 230 3.74 -3.73 -13.40
CA VAL A 230 2.68 -3.41 -14.36
C VAL A 230 2.45 -1.92 -14.43
N ASP A 231 2.31 -1.41 -15.66
CA ASP A 231 1.92 -0.03 -15.92
C ASP A 231 0.42 0.15 -15.63
N LEU A 232 0.11 0.91 -14.59
CA LEU A 232 -1.26 1.08 -14.13
C LEU A 232 -2.01 2.14 -14.93
N ALA A 233 -1.36 3.24 -15.31
CA ALA A 233 -2.03 4.37 -15.94
C ALA A 233 -1.05 5.30 -16.67
N ASP A 234 -1.53 5.96 -17.71
CA ASP A 234 -0.77 6.96 -18.48
C ASP A 234 -0.57 8.28 -17.72
N SER A 235 -1.42 8.55 -16.73
CA SER A 235 -1.32 9.69 -15.82
C SER A 235 -1.77 9.28 -14.41
N TYR A 236 -1.10 9.84 -13.41
CA TYR A 236 -1.42 9.52 -12.02
C TYR A 236 -1.33 10.78 -11.16
N ASP A 237 -2.46 11.16 -10.59
CA ASP A 237 -2.58 12.26 -9.64
C ASP A 237 -3.15 11.76 -8.30
N HIS A 238 -2.54 12.18 -7.22
CA HIS A 238 -2.99 11.92 -5.85
C HIS A 238 -2.74 13.16 -4.99
N ILE A 239 -3.16 13.12 -3.72
CA ILE A 239 -2.90 14.21 -2.78
C ILE A 239 -1.40 14.30 -2.52
N HIS A 240 -0.81 15.47 -2.79
CA HIS A 240 0.61 15.71 -2.58
C HIS A 240 0.90 16.05 -1.13
N GLN A 241 1.87 15.35 -0.53
CA GLN A 241 2.47 15.75 0.75
C GLN A 241 3.30 17.03 0.55
N GLU A 242 3.15 17.98 1.46
CA GLU A 242 3.95 19.19 1.46
C GLU A 242 5.38 18.92 1.99
N LEU A 243 6.33 19.72 1.53
CA LEU A 243 7.67 19.70 2.07
C LEU A 243 7.66 20.47 3.40
N SER A 244 7.86 19.76 4.51
CA SER A 244 7.92 20.35 5.85
C SER A 244 9.38 20.76 6.15
N ILE A 245 9.81 21.92 5.66
CA ILE A 245 11.15 22.43 5.92
C ILE A 245 11.29 22.70 7.43
N GLY A 246 12.27 22.06 8.07
CA GLY A 246 12.54 22.21 9.49
C GLY A 246 11.68 21.37 10.43
N ASP A 247 10.78 20.53 9.92
CA ASP A 247 10.01 19.56 10.73
C ASP A 247 10.17 18.14 10.16
N GLU A 248 11.11 17.39 10.71
CA GLU A 248 11.43 16.02 10.32
C GLU A 248 10.33 15.00 10.70
N THR A 249 9.35 15.43 11.48
CA THR A 249 8.27 14.56 11.94
C THR A 249 7.08 14.52 10.99
N LYS A 250 7.10 15.30 9.90
CA LYS A 250 5.97 15.46 8.98
C LYS A 250 6.36 15.45 7.50
N GLY A 251 5.35 15.20 6.66
CA GLY A 251 5.41 15.37 5.21
C GLY A 251 6.51 14.55 4.54
N LEU A 252 7.14 15.13 3.52
CA LEU A 252 8.19 14.45 2.75
C LEU A 252 9.48 14.24 3.53
N SER A 253 9.77 15.07 4.56
CA SER A 253 10.96 14.89 5.41
C SER A 253 10.84 13.59 6.20
N ARG A 254 9.72 13.36 6.88
CA ARG A 254 9.46 12.12 7.61
C ARG A 254 9.50 10.90 6.68
N LEU A 255 8.80 10.96 5.54
CA LEU A 255 8.82 9.88 4.55
C LEU A 255 10.25 9.53 4.09
N SER A 256 11.10 10.54 3.90
CA SER A 256 12.48 10.32 3.49
C SER A 256 13.31 9.61 4.56
N ILE A 257 13.11 9.94 5.84
CA ILE A 257 13.79 9.30 6.97
C ILE A 257 13.34 7.84 7.11
N ASP A 258 12.06 7.56 7.02
CA ASP A 258 11.52 6.20 7.19
C ASP A 258 11.91 5.25 6.04
N ILE A 259 12.35 5.78 4.88
CA ILE A 259 12.79 5.00 3.71
C ILE A 259 14.28 4.61 3.81
N ILE A 260 15.10 5.40 4.51
CA ILE A 260 16.55 5.19 4.65
C ILE A 260 16.85 4.19 5.76
#